data_c185a07503345bf26205008395b9ba23
#
_entry.id   c185a07503345bf26205008395b9ba23
#
_cell.length_a   1.000
_cell.length_b   1.000
_cell.length_c   1.000
_cell.angle_alpha   90.00
_cell.angle_beta   90.00
_cell.angle_gamma   90.00
#
_symmetry.space_group_name_H-M   'P 1'
#
loop_
_entity.id
_entity.type
_entity.pdbx_description
1 polymer ?
#
loop_
_entity_poly.entity_id
_entity_poly.type
_entity_poly.pdbx_seq_one_letter_code
_entity_poly.pdbx_strand_id
1 'polypeptide(L)'
;SKVMGDGTFSTFWIAVVRPLLGTLAGAFIQAFFLSFTDFGIPASVGGSYDVVAAILYNKMIGGIPDFSRGAVVAVIMLIPSIGSICILRILERFNIRYNRISDIDLKKDPARDISWGTAGSVLSILILSIFAVIFVVPMVEEWPYKTGFSLDHIRNAFLDHELLDSYSHSITMAACTALFGTLLAYGAALITARSTLPDRYKRAIDSISLVTNAIPGMVLGVAYMFLFPGTPLQNTLTLMVLCNIVHYFSTPYLMMKNSLSIMNAGWET
;
A
#
# COMPACT_ATOMS: atom_id res chain seq x y z
N SER A 1 24.06 11.67 -26.57
CA SER A 1 22.94 12.04 -27.45
C SER A 1 23.02 13.50 -27.94
N LYS A 2 23.28 14.51 -27.08
CA LYS A 2 23.53 15.91 -27.55
C LYS A 2 24.73 16.01 -28.51
N VAL A 3 25.76 15.21 -28.33
CA VAL A 3 26.95 15.13 -29.20
C VAL A 3 26.63 14.48 -30.54
N MET A 4 25.55 13.72 -30.63
CA MET A 4 25.07 13.07 -31.87
C MET A 4 24.00 13.87 -32.61
N GLY A 5 23.70 15.12 -32.20
CA GLY A 5 22.72 15.98 -32.87
C GLY A 5 21.26 15.68 -32.57
N ASP A 6 20.96 14.89 -31.54
CA ASP A 6 19.59 14.59 -31.13
C ASP A 6 18.89 15.84 -30.55
N GLY A 7 17.64 16.04 -30.91
CA GLY A 7 16.80 17.09 -30.33
C GLY A 7 16.56 16.90 -28.84
N THR A 8 16.25 17.96 -28.12
CA THR A 8 16.07 17.97 -26.66
C THR A 8 15.06 16.93 -26.18
N PHE A 9 13.96 16.73 -26.92
CA PHE A 9 12.92 15.74 -26.58
C PHE A 9 13.43 14.30 -26.77
N SER A 10 14.14 14.04 -27.86
CA SER A 10 14.74 12.71 -28.13
C SER A 10 15.77 12.36 -27.05
N THR A 11 16.60 13.33 -26.66
CA THR A 11 17.57 13.15 -25.58
C THR A 11 16.89 12.86 -24.25
N PHE A 12 15.83 13.59 -23.90
CA PHE A 12 15.06 13.34 -22.69
C PHE A 12 14.42 11.95 -22.68
N TRP A 13 13.80 11.57 -23.81
CA TRP A 13 13.17 10.25 -23.93
C TRP A 13 14.18 9.10 -23.75
N ILE A 14 15.30 9.16 -24.46
CA ILE A 14 16.31 8.10 -24.45
C ILE A 14 17.11 8.05 -23.13
N ALA A 15 17.49 9.23 -22.62
CA ALA A 15 18.36 9.30 -21.45
C ALA A 15 17.62 9.25 -20.10
N VAL A 16 16.36 9.67 -20.03
CA VAL A 16 15.61 9.75 -18.78
C VAL A 16 14.43 8.78 -18.77
N VAL A 17 13.52 8.88 -19.75
CA VAL A 17 12.28 8.11 -19.71
C VAL A 17 12.53 6.61 -19.91
N ARG A 18 13.29 6.26 -20.93
CA ARG A 18 13.54 4.85 -21.29
C ARG A 18 14.19 4.04 -20.17
N PRO A 19 15.21 4.52 -19.45
CA PRO A 19 15.77 3.81 -18.30
C PRO A 19 14.82 3.69 -17.11
N LEU A 20 13.91 4.67 -16.95
CA LEU A 20 12.94 4.71 -15.85
C LEU A 20 11.61 4.02 -16.17
N LEU A 21 11.39 3.56 -17.41
CA LEU A 21 10.10 2.98 -17.82
C LEU A 21 9.64 1.85 -16.92
N GLY A 22 10.51 0.95 -16.51
CA GLY A 22 10.18 -0.15 -15.60
C GLY A 22 9.73 0.34 -14.23
N THR A 23 10.44 1.33 -13.68
CA THR A 23 10.11 1.91 -12.37
C THR A 23 8.82 2.75 -12.44
N LEU A 24 8.66 3.57 -13.50
CA LEU A 24 7.44 4.36 -13.71
C LEU A 24 6.22 3.48 -13.92
N ALA A 25 6.37 2.41 -14.71
CA ALA A 25 5.28 1.46 -14.92
C ALA A 25 4.93 0.71 -13.63
N GLY A 26 5.93 0.32 -12.84
CA GLY A 26 5.70 -0.26 -11.52
C GLY A 26 4.95 0.68 -10.58
N ALA A 27 5.38 1.96 -10.52
CA ALA A 27 4.71 2.98 -9.73
C ALA A 27 3.26 3.22 -10.19
N PHE A 28 3.03 3.28 -11.50
CA PHE A 28 1.68 3.43 -12.08
C PHE A 28 0.77 2.26 -11.70
N ILE A 29 1.25 1.01 -11.85
CA ILE A 29 0.47 -0.18 -11.53
C ILE A 29 0.17 -0.24 -10.03
N GLN A 30 1.14 0.11 -9.18
CA GLN A 30 0.94 0.17 -7.74
C GLN A 30 -0.11 1.22 -7.36
N ALA A 31 -0.01 2.43 -7.92
CA ALA A 31 -0.99 3.49 -7.68
C ALA A 31 -2.39 3.11 -8.19
N PHE A 32 -2.48 2.50 -9.38
CA PHE A 32 -3.73 1.98 -9.93
C PHE A 32 -4.35 0.95 -9.00
N PHE A 33 -3.57 -0.03 -8.54
CA PHE A 33 -4.05 -1.10 -7.67
C PHE A 33 -4.56 -0.54 -6.34
N LEU A 34 -3.78 0.32 -5.68
CA LEU A 34 -4.17 0.95 -4.42
C LEU A 34 -5.45 1.77 -4.57
N SER A 35 -5.55 2.57 -5.63
CA SER A 35 -6.76 3.37 -5.90
C SER A 35 -7.97 2.52 -6.25
N PHE A 36 -7.80 1.45 -7.03
CA PHE A 36 -8.89 0.56 -7.43
C PHE A 36 -9.47 -0.23 -6.25
N THR A 37 -8.64 -0.57 -5.27
CA THR A 37 -9.05 -1.34 -4.09
C THR A 37 -9.40 -0.49 -2.89
N ASP A 38 -9.23 0.84 -3.00
CA ASP A 38 -9.56 1.75 -1.91
C ASP A 38 -11.07 1.84 -1.70
N PHE A 39 -11.45 1.73 -0.44
CA PHE A 39 -12.81 1.89 0.02
C PHE A 39 -13.00 3.22 0.80
N GLY A 40 -12.00 3.59 1.59
CA GLY A 40 -12.15 4.64 2.58
C GLY A 40 -12.39 6.02 1.97
N ILE A 41 -11.56 6.42 1.01
CA ILE A 41 -11.69 7.73 0.35
C ILE A 41 -12.99 7.81 -0.45
N PRO A 42 -13.31 6.85 -1.36
CA PRO A 42 -14.58 6.88 -2.08
C PRO A 42 -15.83 6.86 -1.18
N ALA A 43 -15.81 6.09 -0.10
CA ALA A 43 -16.92 6.06 0.85
C ALA A 43 -17.13 7.41 1.55
N SER A 44 -16.06 8.19 1.75
CA SER A 44 -16.12 9.49 2.43
C SER A 44 -16.49 10.64 1.52
N VAL A 45 -16.00 10.66 0.27
CA VAL A 45 -16.13 11.82 -0.63
C VAL A 45 -16.80 11.51 -1.97
N GLY A 46 -17.14 10.26 -2.25
CA GLY A 46 -17.65 9.80 -3.55
C GLY A 46 -19.02 10.36 -3.93
N GLY A 47 -19.82 10.82 -2.96
CA GLY A 47 -21.16 11.36 -3.21
C GLY A 47 -22.07 10.33 -3.88
N SER A 48 -22.44 10.59 -5.15
CA SER A 48 -23.29 9.70 -5.94
C SER A 48 -22.51 8.67 -6.79
N TYR A 49 -21.17 8.69 -6.75
CA TYR A 49 -20.34 7.76 -7.52
C TYR A 49 -19.98 6.54 -6.67
N ASP A 50 -20.42 5.37 -7.11
CA ASP A 50 -20.07 4.12 -6.46
C ASP A 50 -18.80 3.51 -7.07
N VAL A 51 -17.90 3.06 -6.21
CA VAL A 51 -16.75 2.25 -6.61
C VAL A 51 -16.98 0.78 -6.25
N VAL A 52 -16.28 -0.13 -6.93
CA VAL A 52 -16.49 -1.57 -6.75
C VAL A 52 -16.26 -2.03 -5.31
N ALA A 53 -15.27 -1.44 -4.62
CA ALA A 53 -15.01 -1.72 -3.21
C ALA A 53 -16.18 -1.31 -2.30
N ALA A 54 -16.82 -0.16 -2.57
CA ALA A 54 -18.00 0.30 -1.82
C ALA A 54 -19.22 -0.60 -2.09
N ILE A 55 -19.42 -1.02 -3.34
CA ILE A 55 -20.48 -1.98 -3.70
C ILE A 55 -20.27 -3.31 -2.97
N LEU A 56 -19.03 -3.83 -2.93
CA LEU A 56 -18.71 -5.05 -2.20
C LEU A 56 -19.06 -4.92 -0.72
N TYR A 57 -18.61 -3.82 -0.06
CA TYR A 57 -18.93 -3.55 1.33
C TYR A 57 -20.43 -3.53 1.58
N ASN A 58 -21.19 -2.77 0.78
CA ASN A 58 -22.63 -2.65 0.94
C ASN A 58 -23.37 -3.99 0.73
N LYS A 59 -22.88 -4.86 -0.17
CA LYS A 59 -23.48 -6.19 -0.41
C LYS A 59 -23.15 -7.19 0.69
N MET A 60 -22.02 -7.05 1.37
CA MET A 60 -21.58 -8.01 2.40
C MET A 60 -22.00 -7.61 3.81
N ILE A 61 -21.98 -6.30 4.13
CA ILE A 61 -22.14 -5.77 5.48
C ILE A 61 -23.33 -4.79 5.56
N GLY A 62 -23.86 -4.32 4.43
CA GLY A 62 -25.02 -3.43 4.37
C GLY A 62 -26.30 -4.05 4.95
N GLY A 63 -27.35 -3.24 5.08
CA GLY A 63 -28.56 -3.56 5.85
C GLY A 63 -29.26 -4.89 5.51
N ILE A 64 -29.17 -5.38 4.28
CA ILE A 64 -29.62 -6.73 3.88
C ILE A 64 -28.42 -7.41 3.17
N PRO A 65 -27.67 -8.27 3.86
CA PRO A 65 -26.51 -8.94 3.26
C PRO A 65 -26.92 -9.86 2.09
N ASP A 66 -26.27 -9.68 0.94
CA ASP A 66 -26.39 -10.55 -0.22
C ASP A 66 -25.02 -11.17 -0.51
N PHE A 67 -24.72 -12.25 0.19
CA PHE A 67 -23.42 -12.93 0.12
C PHE A 67 -23.12 -13.46 -1.30
N SER A 68 -24.13 -13.91 -2.02
CA SER A 68 -23.94 -14.45 -3.37
C SER A 68 -23.51 -13.37 -4.35
N ARG A 69 -24.16 -12.21 -4.35
CA ARG A 69 -23.77 -11.07 -5.20
C ARG A 69 -22.46 -10.45 -4.72
N GLY A 70 -22.24 -10.37 -3.40
CA GLY A 70 -20.98 -9.91 -2.85
C GLY A 70 -19.80 -10.78 -3.30
N ALA A 71 -19.94 -12.10 -3.31
CA ALA A 71 -18.90 -13.01 -3.80
C ALA A 71 -18.59 -12.79 -5.29
N VAL A 72 -19.59 -12.53 -6.13
CA VAL A 72 -19.38 -12.20 -7.56
C VAL A 72 -18.58 -10.89 -7.70
N VAL A 73 -18.94 -9.86 -6.94
CA VAL A 73 -18.21 -8.58 -6.96
C VAL A 73 -16.76 -8.77 -6.51
N ALA A 74 -16.53 -9.59 -5.48
CA ALA A 74 -15.17 -9.92 -5.02
C ALA A 74 -14.34 -10.59 -6.13
N VAL A 75 -14.91 -11.54 -6.87
CA VAL A 75 -14.24 -12.19 -8.02
C VAL A 75 -13.95 -11.17 -9.13
N ILE A 76 -14.87 -10.26 -9.43
CA ILE A 76 -14.66 -9.20 -10.43
C ILE A 76 -13.49 -8.29 -10.00
N MET A 77 -13.34 -7.96 -8.72
CA MET A 77 -12.22 -7.18 -8.20
C MET A 77 -10.86 -7.88 -8.34
N LEU A 78 -10.82 -9.21 -8.38
CA LEU A 78 -9.58 -9.94 -8.59
C LEU A 78 -9.04 -9.82 -10.03
N ILE A 79 -9.88 -9.58 -11.03
CA ILE A 79 -9.47 -9.56 -12.44
C ILE A 79 -8.43 -8.45 -12.70
N PRO A 80 -8.68 -7.15 -12.40
CA PRO A 80 -7.68 -6.11 -12.58
C PRO A 80 -6.46 -6.31 -11.67
N SER A 81 -6.65 -6.90 -10.49
CA SER A 81 -5.58 -7.16 -9.51
C SER A 81 -4.58 -8.17 -10.07
N ILE A 82 -5.06 -9.30 -10.58
CA ILE A 82 -4.23 -10.32 -11.22
C ILE A 82 -3.57 -9.76 -12.50
N GLY A 83 -4.33 -9.00 -13.31
CA GLY A 83 -3.81 -8.33 -14.49
C GLY A 83 -2.64 -7.40 -14.16
N SER A 84 -2.77 -6.61 -13.11
CA SER A 84 -1.71 -5.70 -12.63
C SER A 84 -0.41 -6.43 -12.29
N ILE A 85 -0.50 -7.59 -11.61
CA ILE A 85 0.69 -8.40 -11.28
C ILE A 85 1.33 -8.99 -12.53
N CYS A 86 0.52 -9.51 -13.45
CA CYS A 86 1.06 -10.06 -14.70
C CYS A 86 1.81 -8.98 -15.49
N ILE A 87 1.24 -7.79 -15.60
CA ILE A 87 1.89 -6.64 -16.28
C ILE A 87 3.15 -6.23 -15.53
N LEU A 88 3.12 -6.13 -14.21
CA LEU A 88 4.29 -5.78 -13.41
C LEU A 88 5.44 -6.76 -13.61
N ARG A 89 5.18 -8.07 -13.59
CA ARG A 89 6.20 -9.11 -13.86
C ARG A 89 6.79 -9.01 -15.26
N ILE A 90 5.99 -8.65 -16.26
CA ILE A 90 6.49 -8.43 -17.62
C ILE A 90 7.41 -7.21 -17.66
N LEU A 91 7.00 -6.11 -17.00
CA LEU A 91 7.77 -4.87 -16.99
C LEU A 91 9.07 -4.97 -16.20
N GLU A 92 9.11 -5.76 -15.13
CA GLU A 92 10.34 -6.04 -14.37
C GLU A 92 11.45 -6.63 -15.23
N ARG A 93 11.11 -7.36 -16.30
CA ARG A 93 12.09 -7.91 -17.26
C ARG A 93 12.79 -6.82 -18.07
N PHE A 94 12.15 -5.65 -18.23
CA PHE A 94 12.70 -4.49 -18.95
C PHE A 94 13.44 -3.52 -18.04
N ASN A 95 13.48 -3.80 -16.72
CA ASN A 95 14.13 -2.93 -15.76
C ASN A 95 15.65 -3.08 -15.83
N ILE A 96 16.32 -2.14 -16.49
CA ILE A 96 17.78 -2.12 -16.63
C ILE A 96 18.34 -1.57 -15.31
N ARG A 97 19.00 -2.43 -14.52
CA ARG A 97 19.70 -2.02 -13.30
C ARG A 97 21.01 -1.32 -13.70
N TYR A 98 21.02 0.00 -13.58
CA TYR A 98 22.24 0.78 -13.70
C TYR A 98 23.03 0.73 -12.39
N ASN A 99 24.16 0.02 -12.38
CA ASN A 99 25.00 -0.16 -11.19
C ASN A 99 26.00 0.99 -10.93
N ARG A 100 25.95 2.08 -11.69
CA ARG A 100 26.87 3.21 -11.51
C ARG A 100 26.08 4.51 -11.30
N ILE A 101 26.22 5.05 -10.10
CA ILE A 101 25.88 6.43 -9.79
C ILE A 101 27.05 7.27 -10.32
N SER A 102 26.82 8.06 -11.37
CA SER A 102 27.77 9.10 -11.77
C SER A 102 27.34 10.40 -11.11
N ASP A 103 28.20 10.99 -10.31
CA ASP A 103 28.01 12.35 -9.81
C ASP A 103 28.07 13.30 -11.00
N ILE A 104 26.94 13.91 -11.33
CA ILE A 104 26.86 14.94 -12.36
C ILE A 104 26.66 16.25 -11.63
N ASP A 105 27.65 17.16 -11.74
CA ASP A 105 27.51 18.54 -11.31
C ASP A 105 26.43 19.22 -12.17
N LEU A 106 25.25 19.38 -11.60
CA LEU A 106 24.15 20.09 -12.24
C LEU A 106 24.47 21.59 -12.30
N LYS A 107 24.54 22.13 -13.51
CA LYS A 107 24.63 23.60 -13.70
C LYS A 107 23.42 24.25 -13.07
N LYS A 108 23.66 25.28 -12.26
CA LYS A 108 22.60 26.12 -11.66
C LYS A 108 21.79 26.77 -12.78
N ASP A 109 20.50 26.54 -12.80
CA ASP A 109 19.54 27.16 -13.71
C ASP A 109 18.39 27.74 -12.87
N PRO A 110 18.43 29.06 -12.57
CA PRO A 110 17.45 29.69 -11.72
C PRO A 110 16.01 29.53 -12.21
N ALA A 111 15.79 29.56 -13.52
CA ALA A 111 14.44 29.42 -14.07
C ALA A 111 13.87 28.03 -13.85
N ARG A 112 14.65 27.00 -14.10
CA ARG A 112 14.31 25.61 -13.82
C ARG A 112 14.10 25.39 -12.31
N ASP A 113 15.03 25.85 -11.50
CA ASP A 113 15.02 25.59 -10.05
C ASP A 113 13.86 26.30 -9.35
N ILE A 114 13.49 27.53 -9.80
CA ILE A 114 12.31 28.25 -9.31
C ILE A 114 11.01 27.56 -9.78
N SER A 115 10.90 27.17 -11.04
CA SER A 115 9.66 26.55 -11.55
C SER A 115 9.36 25.21 -10.88
N TRP A 116 10.35 24.34 -10.73
CA TRP A 116 10.18 23.07 -10.01
C TRP A 116 10.05 23.25 -8.51
N GLY A 117 10.75 24.23 -7.93
CA GLY A 117 10.61 24.61 -6.52
C GLY A 117 9.20 25.11 -6.20
N THR A 118 8.62 25.96 -7.03
CA THR A 118 7.24 26.45 -6.86
C THR A 118 6.22 25.31 -7.02
N ALA A 119 6.36 24.47 -8.04
CA ALA A 119 5.48 23.31 -8.22
C ALA A 119 5.53 22.35 -7.00
N GLY A 120 6.73 22.04 -6.51
CA GLY A 120 6.91 21.22 -5.32
C GLY A 120 6.34 21.85 -4.06
N SER A 121 6.50 23.19 -3.90
CA SER A 121 5.94 23.91 -2.75
C SER A 121 4.41 23.93 -2.77
N VAL A 122 3.78 24.15 -3.93
CA VAL A 122 2.32 24.09 -4.07
C VAL A 122 1.79 22.70 -3.71
N LEU A 123 2.41 21.64 -4.21
CA LEU A 123 2.03 20.28 -3.88
C LEU A 123 2.18 20.01 -2.38
N SER A 124 3.28 20.46 -1.77
CA SER A 124 3.52 20.32 -0.33
C SER A 124 2.47 21.06 0.50
N ILE A 125 2.10 22.29 0.10
CA ILE A 125 1.06 23.08 0.78
C ILE A 125 -0.30 22.37 0.67
N LEU A 126 -0.66 21.82 -0.48
CA LEU A 126 -1.90 21.06 -0.66
C LEU A 126 -1.94 19.83 0.26
N ILE A 127 -0.85 19.07 0.34
CA ILE A 127 -0.78 17.92 1.25
C ILE A 127 -0.87 18.37 2.72
N LEU A 128 -0.10 19.39 3.10
CA LEU A 128 -0.09 19.91 4.48
C LEU A 128 -1.45 20.52 4.88
N SER A 129 -2.21 21.11 3.93
CA SER A 129 -3.52 21.66 4.22
C SER A 129 -4.52 20.60 4.70
N ILE A 130 -4.45 19.37 4.17
CA ILE A 130 -5.29 18.25 4.63
C ILE A 130 -4.98 17.94 6.10
N PHE A 131 -3.69 17.84 6.44
CA PHE A 131 -3.28 17.62 7.84
C PHE A 131 -3.69 18.77 8.74
N ALA A 132 -3.54 20.03 8.28
CA ALA A 132 -3.96 21.19 9.04
C ALA A 132 -5.46 21.12 9.38
N VAL A 133 -6.31 20.76 8.42
CA VAL A 133 -7.77 20.60 8.65
C VAL A 133 -8.04 19.51 9.70
N ILE A 134 -7.39 18.34 9.60
CA ILE A 134 -7.55 17.23 10.55
C ILE A 134 -7.19 17.67 11.97
N PHE A 135 -6.17 18.52 12.15
CA PHE A 135 -5.78 19.01 13.48
C PHE A 135 -6.65 20.16 13.97
N VAL A 136 -7.14 21.02 13.08
CA VAL A 136 -7.91 22.21 13.45
C VAL A 136 -9.37 21.86 13.78
N VAL A 137 -10.01 21.00 12.98
CA VAL A 137 -11.44 20.67 13.15
C VAL A 137 -11.79 20.18 14.55
N PRO A 138 -11.02 19.30 15.21
CA PRO A 138 -11.33 18.88 16.59
C PRO A 138 -11.20 19.99 17.65
N MET A 139 -10.56 21.12 17.29
CA MET A 139 -10.37 22.28 18.17
C MET A 139 -11.39 23.38 17.92
N VAL A 140 -12.44 23.12 17.13
CA VAL A 140 -13.48 24.07 16.77
C VAL A 140 -14.80 23.61 17.37
N GLU A 141 -15.61 24.54 17.89
CA GLU A 141 -16.90 24.23 18.55
C GLU A 141 -17.84 23.43 17.65
N GLU A 142 -18.04 23.88 16.40
CA GLU A 142 -18.97 23.24 15.47
C GLU A 142 -18.57 23.58 14.01
N TRP A 143 -17.71 22.76 13.43
CA TRP A 143 -17.26 22.98 12.04
C TRP A 143 -18.37 22.67 11.03
N PRO A 144 -18.59 23.51 9.96
CA PRO A 144 -17.94 24.80 9.67
C PRO A 144 -18.68 26.02 10.24
N TYR A 145 -19.72 25.83 11.04
CA TYR A 145 -20.71 26.86 11.39
C TYR A 145 -20.26 27.76 12.52
N LYS A 146 -19.60 27.23 13.55
CA LYS A 146 -19.09 27.98 14.69
C LYS A 146 -17.60 27.71 14.85
N THR A 147 -16.79 28.70 14.50
CA THR A 147 -15.33 28.59 14.48
C THR A 147 -14.67 28.97 15.82
N GLY A 148 -15.45 29.03 16.91
CA GLY A 148 -14.92 29.21 18.25
C GLY A 148 -13.96 28.11 18.64
N PHE A 149 -12.91 28.46 19.40
CA PHE A 149 -11.95 27.47 19.88
C PHE A 149 -12.54 26.68 21.05
N SER A 150 -12.55 25.35 20.94
CA SER A 150 -12.98 24.44 22.00
C SER A 150 -12.10 23.18 22.01
N LEU A 151 -11.84 22.64 23.19
CA LEU A 151 -11.21 21.34 23.39
C LEU A 151 -12.19 20.25 23.83
N ASP A 152 -13.51 20.55 23.81
CA ASP A 152 -14.53 19.64 24.31
C ASP A 152 -14.58 18.34 23.51
N HIS A 153 -14.41 18.40 22.18
CA HIS A 153 -14.37 17.20 21.35
C HIS A 153 -13.21 16.28 21.74
N ILE A 154 -12.01 16.86 21.95
CA ILE A 154 -10.84 16.11 22.37
C ILE A 154 -11.07 15.52 23.78
N ARG A 155 -11.58 16.33 24.71
CA ARG A 155 -11.88 15.87 26.07
C ARG A 155 -12.90 14.73 26.07
N ASN A 156 -13.99 14.87 25.31
CA ASN A 156 -15.02 13.84 25.22
C ASN A 156 -14.50 12.55 24.62
N ALA A 157 -13.63 12.62 23.60
CA ALA A 157 -13.00 11.45 23.03
C ALA A 157 -12.14 10.67 24.04
N PHE A 158 -11.44 11.35 24.94
CA PHE A 158 -10.68 10.70 26.03
C PHE A 158 -11.55 10.17 27.18
N LEU A 159 -12.81 10.58 27.26
CA LEU A 159 -13.76 10.09 28.24
C LEU A 159 -14.67 8.98 27.68
N ASP A 160 -14.60 8.75 26.38
CA ASP A 160 -15.36 7.71 25.70
C ASP A 160 -14.67 6.35 25.85
N HIS A 161 -15.22 5.52 26.74
CA HIS A 161 -14.69 4.19 27.03
C HIS A 161 -14.74 3.27 25.80
N GLU A 162 -15.78 3.35 24.97
CA GLU A 162 -15.91 2.53 23.76
C GLU A 162 -14.80 2.87 22.74
N LEU A 163 -14.51 4.17 22.57
CA LEU A 163 -13.41 4.62 21.73
C LEU A 163 -12.05 4.16 22.25
N LEU A 164 -11.80 4.26 23.56
CA LEU A 164 -10.54 3.84 24.17
C LEU A 164 -10.33 2.33 24.08
N ASP A 165 -11.39 1.54 24.29
CA ASP A 165 -11.33 0.07 24.13
C ASP A 165 -11.05 -0.31 22.68
N SER A 166 -11.73 0.30 21.72
CA SER A 166 -11.49 0.09 20.27
C SER A 166 -10.08 0.48 19.87
N TYR A 167 -9.55 1.58 20.41
CA TYR A 167 -8.18 2.01 20.20
C TYR A 167 -7.17 1.01 20.77
N SER A 168 -7.40 0.52 21.98
CA SER A 168 -6.59 -0.51 22.64
C SER A 168 -6.55 -1.81 21.82
N HIS A 169 -7.70 -2.29 21.34
CA HIS A 169 -7.79 -3.45 20.45
C HIS A 169 -7.02 -3.24 19.16
N SER A 170 -7.12 -2.05 18.55
CA SER A 170 -6.41 -1.71 17.32
C SER A 170 -4.89 -1.69 17.50
N ILE A 171 -4.39 -1.10 18.60
CA ILE A 171 -2.96 -1.10 18.93
C ILE A 171 -2.46 -2.53 19.19
N THR A 172 -3.21 -3.32 19.95
CA THR A 172 -2.84 -4.71 20.25
C THR A 172 -2.79 -5.55 18.98
N MET A 173 -3.81 -5.44 18.12
CA MET A 173 -3.85 -6.09 16.81
C MET A 173 -2.65 -5.69 15.95
N ALA A 174 -2.37 -4.39 15.84
CA ALA A 174 -1.26 -3.88 15.04
C ALA A 174 0.10 -4.35 15.57
N ALA A 175 0.31 -4.31 16.88
CA ALA A 175 1.55 -4.76 17.53
C ALA A 175 1.78 -6.28 17.34
N CYS A 176 0.75 -7.10 17.54
CA CYS A 176 0.83 -8.54 17.30
C CYS A 176 1.08 -8.86 15.81
N THR A 177 0.37 -8.18 14.91
CA THR A 177 0.57 -8.32 13.46
C THR A 177 1.99 -7.94 13.06
N ALA A 178 2.51 -6.83 13.55
CA ALA A 178 3.86 -6.38 13.26
C ALA A 178 4.91 -7.36 13.77
N LEU A 179 4.79 -7.80 15.02
CA LEU A 179 5.74 -8.74 15.64
C LEU A 179 5.75 -10.08 14.91
N PHE A 180 4.62 -10.77 14.86
CA PHE A 180 4.54 -12.12 14.28
C PHE A 180 4.69 -12.09 12.74
N GLY A 181 4.13 -11.10 12.09
CA GLY A 181 4.25 -10.92 10.63
C GLY A 181 5.70 -10.67 10.20
N THR A 182 6.44 -9.84 10.95
CA THR A 182 7.86 -9.58 10.67
C THR A 182 8.71 -10.82 10.91
N LEU A 183 8.48 -11.56 11.98
CA LEU A 183 9.21 -12.81 12.27
C LEU A 183 8.98 -13.87 11.18
N LEU A 184 7.73 -14.05 10.75
CA LEU A 184 7.39 -14.98 9.67
C LEU A 184 8.00 -14.55 8.33
N ALA A 185 7.91 -13.24 8.00
CA ALA A 185 8.48 -12.69 6.79
C ALA A 185 10.01 -12.83 6.75
N TYR A 186 10.67 -12.59 7.88
CA TYR A 186 12.11 -12.78 8.02
C TYR A 186 12.50 -14.25 7.84
N GLY A 187 11.80 -15.19 8.49
CA GLY A 187 12.02 -16.62 8.30
C GLY A 187 11.86 -17.06 6.84
N ALA A 188 10.81 -16.61 6.16
CA ALA A 188 10.58 -16.89 4.75
C ALA A 188 11.68 -16.27 3.85
N ALA A 189 12.12 -15.05 4.16
CA ALA A 189 13.20 -14.37 3.45
C ALA A 189 14.56 -15.06 3.64
N LEU A 190 14.88 -15.52 4.85
CA LEU A 190 16.07 -16.35 5.12
C LEU A 190 16.07 -17.63 4.28
N ILE A 191 14.94 -18.33 4.24
CA ILE A 191 14.81 -19.55 3.45
C ILE A 191 15.07 -19.27 1.96
N THR A 192 14.49 -18.21 1.43
CA THR A 192 14.62 -17.89 0.00
C THR A 192 15.99 -17.33 -0.36
N ALA A 193 16.61 -16.53 0.51
CA ALA A 193 17.89 -15.86 0.24
C ALA A 193 19.12 -16.71 0.60
N ARG A 194 19.04 -17.52 1.70
CA ARG A 194 20.21 -18.15 2.31
C ARG A 194 20.19 -19.69 2.33
N SER A 195 19.02 -20.32 2.23
CA SER A 195 18.96 -21.78 2.33
C SER A 195 19.56 -22.48 1.10
N THR A 196 19.95 -23.74 1.29
CA THR A 196 20.40 -24.65 0.23
C THR A 196 19.24 -25.40 -0.44
N LEU A 197 18.00 -25.01 -0.17
CA LEU A 197 16.81 -25.65 -0.74
C LEU A 197 16.79 -25.53 -2.27
N PRO A 198 16.25 -26.55 -2.97
CA PRO A 198 16.06 -26.49 -4.42
C PRO A 198 15.25 -25.27 -4.85
N ASP A 199 15.62 -24.65 -5.96
CA ASP A 199 15.01 -23.40 -6.47
C ASP A 199 13.50 -23.47 -6.67
N ARG A 200 12.96 -24.67 -6.90
CA ARG A 200 11.50 -24.87 -7.01
C ARG A 200 10.75 -24.45 -5.72
N TYR A 201 11.30 -24.78 -4.55
CA TYR A 201 10.70 -24.41 -3.28
C TYR A 201 10.86 -22.91 -2.97
N LYS A 202 12.04 -22.37 -3.27
CA LYS A 202 12.29 -20.92 -3.14
C LYS A 202 11.32 -20.11 -4.00
N ARG A 203 11.14 -20.52 -5.28
CA ARG A 203 10.18 -19.88 -6.19
C ARG A 203 8.73 -20.03 -5.72
N ALA A 204 8.36 -21.16 -5.11
CA ALA A 204 7.03 -21.34 -4.55
C ALA A 204 6.79 -20.37 -3.38
N ILE A 205 7.74 -20.25 -2.44
CA ILE A 205 7.65 -19.30 -1.33
C ILE A 205 7.57 -17.86 -1.87
N ASP A 206 8.42 -17.48 -2.80
CA ASP A 206 8.36 -16.16 -3.46
C ASP A 206 6.98 -15.89 -4.08
N SER A 207 6.45 -16.86 -4.82
CA SER A 207 5.16 -16.69 -5.50
C SER A 207 4.01 -16.53 -4.50
N ILE A 208 3.98 -17.37 -3.46
CA ILE A 208 2.95 -17.29 -2.41
C ILE A 208 3.07 -15.94 -1.67
N SER A 209 4.28 -15.52 -1.31
CA SER A 209 4.52 -14.26 -0.61
C SER A 209 4.06 -13.05 -1.43
N LEU A 210 4.17 -13.09 -2.75
CA LEU A 210 3.78 -11.99 -3.64
C LEU A 210 2.28 -11.98 -3.95
N VAL A 211 1.62 -13.14 -3.95
CA VAL A 211 0.18 -13.23 -4.22
C VAL A 211 -0.65 -12.43 -3.22
N THR A 212 -0.23 -12.38 -1.96
CA THR A 212 -0.96 -11.65 -0.91
C THR A 212 -1.09 -10.15 -1.21
N ASN A 213 -0.10 -9.57 -1.88
CA ASN A 213 -0.15 -8.15 -2.30
C ASN A 213 -1.11 -7.88 -3.48
N ALA A 214 -1.54 -8.94 -4.15
CA ALA A 214 -2.43 -8.88 -5.31
C ALA A 214 -3.90 -8.91 -4.95
N ILE A 215 -4.22 -9.35 -3.76
CA ILE A 215 -5.62 -9.56 -3.36
C ILE A 215 -6.06 -8.33 -2.58
N PRO A 216 -7.12 -7.64 -3.03
CA PRO A 216 -7.70 -6.53 -2.27
C PRO A 216 -8.09 -6.96 -0.86
N GLY A 217 -7.80 -6.12 0.15
CA GLY A 217 -8.10 -6.45 1.55
C GLY A 217 -9.57 -6.80 1.78
N MET A 218 -10.49 -6.08 1.14
CA MET A 218 -11.92 -6.39 1.19
C MET A 218 -12.26 -7.80 0.68
N VAL A 219 -11.61 -8.24 -0.40
CA VAL A 219 -11.80 -9.59 -0.97
C VAL A 219 -11.28 -10.66 -0.02
N LEU A 220 -10.11 -10.42 0.61
CA LEU A 220 -9.59 -11.30 1.67
C LEU A 220 -10.54 -11.36 2.86
N GLY A 221 -11.07 -10.22 3.31
CA GLY A 221 -12.04 -10.16 4.39
C GLY A 221 -13.27 -11.02 4.10
N VAL A 222 -13.82 -10.92 2.90
CA VAL A 222 -14.95 -11.74 2.43
C VAL A 222 -14.59 -13.23 2.43
N ALA A 223 -13.39 -13.58 1.92
CA ALA A 223 -12.95 -14.98 1.91
C ALA A 223 -12.85 -15.56 3.33
N TYR A 224 -12.36 -14.77 4.29
CA TYR A 224 -12.30 -15.17 5.70
C TYR A 224 -13.69 -15.29 6.33
N MET A 225 -14.63 -14.45 5.96
CA MET A 225 -16.03 -14.56 6.40
C MET A 225 -16.67 -15.90 5.95
N PHE A 226 -16.25 -16.45 4.82
CA PHE A 226 -16.73 -17.77 4.35
C PHE A 226 -15.90 -18.94 4.91
N LEU A 227 -14.62 -18.72 5.21
CA LEU A 227 -13.73 -19.80 5.62
C LEU A 227 -13.88 -20.19 7.10
N PHE A 228 -14.16 -19.22 7.99
CA PHE A 228 -14.12 -19.40 9.43
C PHE A 228 -15.47 -19.47 10.17
N PRO A 229 -16.65 -19.51 9.53
CA PRO A 229 -17.90 -19.65 10.26
C PRO A 229 -17.93 -20.90 11.14
N GLY A 230 -18.39 -20.77 12.38
CA GLY A 230 -18.50 -21.89 13.33
C GLY A 230 -17.15 -22.39 13.87
N THR A 231 -16.03 -21.79 13.53
CA THR A 231 -14.74 -22.11 14.11
C THR A 231 -14.49 -21.36 15.41
N PRO A 232 -13.64 -21.87 16.33
CA PRO A 232 -13.28 -21.16 17.56
C PRO A 232 -12.54 -19.81 17.32
N LEU A 233 -12.06 -19.57 16.10
CA LEU A 233 -11.37 -18.34 15.70
C LEU A 233 -12.35 -17.23 15.29
N GLN A 234 -13.59 -17.57 14.98
CA GLN A 234 -14.59 -16.59 14.57
C GLN A 234 -14.78 -15.51 15.64
N ASN A 235 -14.85 -14.25 15.21
CA ASN A 235 -15.03 -13.07 16.09
C ASN A 235 -13.94 -12.90 17.17
N THR A 236 -12.70 -13.35 16.88
CA THR A 236 -11.57 -13.17 17.78
C THR A 236 -10.54 -12.20 17.24
N LEU A 237 -9.83 -11.51 18.15
CA LEU A 237 -8.69 -10.67 17.81
C LEU A 237 -7.58 -11.49 17.10
N THR A 238 -7.44 -12.76 17.48
CA THR A 238 -6.47 -13.68 16.86
C THR A 238 -6.73 -13.87 15.37
N LEU A 239 -7.98 -14.04 14.97
CA LEU A 239 -8.33 -14.13 13.55
C LEU A 239 -7.98 -12.84 12.82
N MET A 240 -8.27 -11.68 13.40
CA MET A 240 -7.91 -10.38 12.79
C MET A 240 -6.40 -10.24 12.61
N VAL A 241 -5.60 -10.66 13.60
CA VAL A 241 -4.13 -10.66 13.51
C VAL A 241 -3.66 -11.58 12.38
N LEU A 242 -4.20 -12.79 12.28
CA LEU A 242 -3.84 -13.75 11.22
C LEU A 242 -4.18 -13.21 9.83
N CYS A 243 -5.36 -12.63 9.67
CA CYS A 243 -5.79 -12.01 8.41
C CYS A 243 -4.87 -10.86 8.00
N ASN A 244 -4.50 -10.01 8.95
CA ASN A 244 -3.59 -8.89 8.70
C ASN A 244 -2.16 -9.36 8.41
N ILE A 245 -1.65 -10.39 9.07
CA ILE A 245 -0.34 -10.98 8.73
C ILE A 245 -0.33 -11.44 7.27
N VAL A 246 -1.36 -12.16 6.84
CA VAL A 246 -1.46 -12.62 5.45
C VAL A 246 -1.55 -11.43 4.50
N HIS A 247 -2.38 -10.44 4.79
CA HIS A 247 -2.60 -9.30 3.92
C HIS A 247 -1.33 -8.44 3.73
N TYR A 248 -0.61 -8.16 4.81
CA TYR A 248 0.57 -7.31 4.80
C TYR A 248 1.89 -8.07 4.62
N PHE A 249 1.87 -9.37 4.32
CA PHE A 249 3.06 -10.22 4.31
C PHE A 249 4.11 -9.83 3.27
N SER A 250 3.67 -9.44 2.07
CA SER A 250 4.54 -9.20 0.91
C SER A 250 5.61 -8.13 1.16
N THR A 251 5.22 -7.00 1.72
CA THR A 251 6.12 -5.85 1.90
C THR A 251 7.28 -6.16 2.83
N PRO A 252 7.08 -6.62 4.09
CA PRO A 252 8.18 -6.99 4.96
C PRO A 252 9.01 -8.15 4.40
N TYR A 253 8.39 -9.13 3.73
CA TYR A 253 9.12 -10.20 3.07
C TYR A 253 10.10 -9.68 2.01
N LEU A 254 9.64 -8.81 1.10
CA LEU A 254 10.50 -8.22 0.06
C LEU A 254 11.60 -7.34 0.64
N MET A 255 11.29 -6.54 1.66
CA MET A 255 12.29 -5.71 2.35
C MET A 255 13.40 -6.57 2.96
N MET A 256 13.03 -7.62 3.70
CA MET A 256 14.00 -8.53 4.32
C MET A 256 14.81 -9.31 3.28
N LYS A 257 14.15 -9.84 2.25
CA LYS A 257 14.81 -10.57 1.16
C LYS A 257 15.82 -9.68 0.42
N ASN A 258 15.44 -8.43 0.10
CA ASN A 258 16.34 -7.48 -0.55
C ASN A 258 17.55 -7.14 0.35
N SER A 259 17.31 -6.88 1.63
CA SER A 259 18.38 -6.61 2.58
C SER A 259 19.35 -7.79 2.68
N LEU A 260 18.84 -9.01 2.84
CA LEU A 260 19.66 -10.22 2.89
C LEU A 260 20.44 -10.46 1.59
N SER A 261 19.87 -10.13 0.44
CA SER A 261 20.57 -10.30 -0.86
C SER A 261 21.78 -9.39 -1.04
N ILE A 262 21.80 -8.23 -0.37
CA ILE A 262 22.88 -7.24 -0.44
C ILE A 262 23.94 -7.53 0.64
N MET A 263 23.58 -8.13 1.76
CA MET A 263 24.50 -8.45 2.84
C MET A 263 25.48 -9.56 2.42
N ASN A 264 26.75 -9.38 2.76
CA ASN A 264 27.76 -10.40 2.54
C ASN A 264 27.53 -11.57 3.52
N ALA A 265 27.52 -12.81 3.00
CA ALA A 265 27.34 -14.01 3.82
C ALA A 265 28.41 -14.17 4.93
N GLY A 266 29.57 -13.53 4.79
CA GLY A 266 30.62 -13.52 5.81
C GLY A 266 30.31 -12.76 7.11
N TRP A 267 29.16 -12.07 7.19
CA TRP A 267 28.68 -11.42 8.43
C TRP A 267 27.85 -12.37 9.31
N GLU A 268 27.54 -13.55 8.80
CA GLU A 268 26.68 -14.54 9.48
C GLU A 268 27.53 -15.69 10.11
N THR A 269 28.86 -15.65 9.93
CA THR A 269 29.83 -16.57 10.55
C THR A 269 30.57 -15.87 11.68
#